data_66003463760f78c58c7d74e4b362eef5
#
_entry.id   66003463760f78c58c7d74e4b362eef5
#
_cell.length_a   1.000
_cell.length_b   1.000
_cell.length_c   1.000
_cell.angle_alpha   90.00
_cell.angle_beta   90.00
_cell.angle_gamma   90.00
#
_symmetry.space_group_name_H-M   'P 1'
#
loop_
_entity.id
_entity.type
_entity.pdbx_description
1 polymer ?
#
loop_
_entity_poly.entity_id
_entity_poly.type
_entity_poly.pdbx_seq_one_letter_code
_entity_poly.pdbx_strand_id
1 'polypeptide(L)'
;MTFQKATKTNSKLRLAITGTAGSGKTYGALLIAQGLGGNIAMIDTENGSGNVYADLCDYDICNLSAPYDPRRYVQCIHEAEQAGYNVIIIDSLSHAWNGEGGVLDIHGKIADSKYKGNGYAAWRDVTPFQDHFIHAITASACHIIATIRSKADYIINDNRQVQKVGIAPIQRDGVEFEFGTVFDVNDKHLAIVSKDRTRLFPDTPFKITPDIGAKLRLWLNNDSNNNKGGEA
;
A
#
# COMPACT_ATOMS: atom_id res chain seq x y z
N MET A 1 -17.63 -19.77 18.73
CA MET A 1 -16.41 -18.94 18.73
C MET A 1 -15.55 -19.37 19.91
N THR A 2 -14.28 -19.66 19.73
CA THR A 2 -13.35 -20.05 20.80
C THR A 2 -12.19 -19.06 20.84
N PHE A 3 -11.74 -18.69 22.04
CA PHE A 3 -10.52 -17.89 22.21
C PHE A 3 -9.30 -18.80 22.03
N GLN A 4 -8.30 -18.31 21.32
CA GLN A 4 -7.02 -18.99 21.11
C GLN A 4 -5.87 -18.07 21.54
N LYS A 5 -4.74 -18.66 21.94
CA LYS A 5 -3.54 -17.91 22.26
C LYS A 5 -3.05 -17.21 20.99
N ALA A 6 -2.78 -15.90 21.08
CA ALA A 6 -2.25 -15.12 19.95
C ALA A 6 -0.85 -15.62 19.57
N THR A 7 -0.63 -15.83 18.28
CA THR A 7 0.67 -16.19 17.70
C THR A 7 0.90 -15.35 16.44
N LYS A 8 2.16 -15.10 16.09
CA LYS A 8 2.50 -14.40 14.82
C LYS A 8 2.52 -15.34 13.60
N THR A 9 2.25 -16.62 13.81
CA THR A 9 2.26 -17.62 12.72
C THR A 9 1.38 -17.18 11.57
N ASN A 10 1.93 -17.23 10.35
CA ASN A 10 1.26 -16.86 9.09
C ASN A 10 0.87 -15.37 8.94
N SER A 11 1.42 -14.47 9.74
CA SER A 11 1.20 -13.04 9.54
C SER A 11 1.81 -12.57 8.22
N LYS A 12 1.05 -11.80 7.45
CA LYS A 12 1.48 -11.22 6.18
C LYS A 12 1.76 -9.73 6.34
N LEU A 13 2.82 -9.26 5.68
CA LEU A 13 3.16 -7.84 5.66
C LEU A 13 2.07 -7.03 4.97
N ARG A 14 1.73 -5.89 5.56
CA ARG A 14 0.96 -4.81 4.95
C ARG A 14 1.76 -3.54 5.12
N LEU A 15 2.47 -3.14 4.06
CA LEU A 15 3.36 -2.00 4.07
C LEU A 15 2.91 -0.99 3.02
N ALA A 16 2.79 0.28 3.41
CA ALA A 16 2.59 1.38 2.49
C ALA A 16 3.87 2.22 2.37
N ILE A 17 4.15 2.69 1.15
CA ILE A 17 5.23 3.65 0.87
C ILE A 17 4.61 4.88 0.26
N THR A 18 4.65 6.00 0.97
CA THR A 18 4.11 7.27 0.51
C THR A 18 5.23 8.19 0.04
N GLY A 19 4.90 9.15 -0.80
CA GLY A 19 5.86 10.18 -1.25
C GLY A 19 5.45 10.84 -2.56
N THR A 20 6.13 11.95 -2.86
CA THR A 20 5.93 12.70 -4.10
C THR A 20 6.42 11.94 -5.33
N ALA A 21 6.08 12.41 -6.53
CA ALA A 21 6.65 11.85 -7.76
C ALA A 21 8.18 11.92 -7.73
N GLY A 22 8.84 10.86 -8.19
CA GLY A 22 10.31 10.78 -8.21
C GLY A 22 10.98 10.52 -6.87
N SER A 23 10.26 10.36 -5.75
CA SER A 23 10.86 10.09 -4.44
C SER A 23 11.46 8.67 -4.28
N GLY A 24 11.25 7.76 -5.26
CA GLY A 24 11.81 6.40 -5.22
C GLY A 24 10.90 5.34 -4.60
N LYS A 25 9.58 5.55 -4.57
CA LYS A 25 8.60 4.60 -4.01
C LYS A 25 8.66 3.23 -4.67
N THR A 26 8.57 3.19 -6.00
CA THR A 26 8.63 1.96 -6.81
C THR A 26 9.93 1.21 -6.57
N TYR A 27 11.05 1.93 -6.64
CA TYR A 27 12.38 1.39 -6.38
C TYR A 27 12.47 0.79 -4.97
N GLY A 28 12.01 1.54 -3.95
CA GLY A 28 11.99 1.08 -2.56
C GLY A 28 11.08 -0.13 -2.35
N ALA A 29 9.92 -0.18 -3.02
CA ALA A 29 9.01 -1.32 -2.96
C ALA A 29 9.67 -2.60 -3.48
N LEU A 30 10.37 -2.52 -4.61
CA LEU A 30 11.11 -3.65 -5.21
C LEU A 30 12.26 -4.12 -4.31
N LEU A 31 13.05 -3.21 -3.72
CA LEU A 31 14.11 -3.59 -2.78
C LEU A 31 13.57 -4.32 -1.55
N ILE A 32 12.46 -3.84 -0.98
CA ILE A 32 11.82 -4.51 0.16
C ILE A 32 11.28 -5.88 -0.25
N ALA A 33 10.62 -5.98 -1.41
CA ALA A 33 10.10 -7.23 -1.94
C ALA A 33 11.23 -8.26 -2.16
N GLN A 34 12.36 -7.82 -2.74
CA GLN A 34 13.57 -8.65 -2.89
C GLN A 34 14.05 -9.20 -1.54
N GLY A 35 14.10 -8.38 -0.51
CA GLY A 35 14.51 -8.79 0.84
C GLY A 35 13.52 -9.71 1.54
N LEU A 36 12.22 -9.57 1.27
CA LEU A 36 11.18 -10.51 1.72
C LEU A 36 11.37 -11.89 1.09
N GLY A 37 11.81 -11.92 -0.16
CA GLY A 37 12.03 -13.15 -0.93
C GLY A 37 10.76 -13.81 -1.44
N GLY A 38 10.93 -14.85 -2.24
CA GLY A 38 9.87 -15.54 -2.94
C GLY A 38 9.49 -14.86 -4.27
N ASN A 39 8.44 -15.34 -4.92
CA ASN A 39 7.98 -14.82 -6.20
C ASN A 39 7.24 -13.49 -6.01
N ILE A 40 7.56 -12.50 -6.84
CA ILE A 40 7.06 -11.13 -6.74
C ILE A 40 6.15 -10.84 -7.94
N ALA A 41 4.94 -10.37 -7.69
CA ALA A 41 4.04 -9.79 -8.69
C ALA A 41 3.92 -8.28 -8.46
N MET A 42 3.91 -7.49 -9.55
CA MET A 42 3.64 -6.06 -9.51
C MET A 42 2.38 -5.75 -10.31
N ILE A 43 1.43 -5.08 -9.68
CA ILE A 43 0.29 -4.43 -10.35
C ILE A 43 0.73 -3.00 -10.66
N ASP A 44 1.12 -2.74 -11.90
CA ASP A 44 1.60 -1.43 -12.35
C ASP A 44 0.46 -0.63 -12.97
N THR A 45 0.16 0.52 -12.39
CA THR A 45 -0.81 1.50 -12.91
C THR A 45 -0.13 2.77 -13.41
N GLU A 46 1.21 2.79 -13.43
CA GLU A 46 2.05 3.92 -13.82
C GLU A 46 2.56 3.79 -15.27
N ASN A 47 1.73 3.19 -16.14
CA ASN A 47 2.01 3.02 -17.58
C ASN A 47 3.32 2.28 -17.90
N GLY A 48 3.61 1.22 -17.18
CA GLY A 48 4.80 0.40 -17.43
C GLY A 48 6.07 0.97 -16.81
N SER A 49 5.97 1.93 -15.89
CA SER A 49 7.13 2.51 -15.20
C SER A 49 7.88 1.46 -14.36
N GLY A 50 7.19 0.41 -13.93
CA GLY A 50 7.80 -0.74 -13.26
C GLY A 50 8.85 -1.44 -14.11
N ASN A 51 8.68 -1.52 -15.43
CA ASN A 51 9.63 -2.21 -16.32
C ASN A 51 11.05 -1.59 -16.33
N VAL A 52 11.17 -0.32 -15.95
CA VAL A 52 12.46 0.38 -15.88
C VAL A 52 13.41 -0.24 -14.87
N TYR A 53 12.88 -0.99 -13.91
CA TYR A 53 13.62 -1.59 -12.80
C TYR A 53 13.80 -3.12 -12.93
N ALA A 54 13.61 -3.67 -14.14
CA ALA A 54 13.68 -5.11 -14.38
C ALA A 54 15.06 -5.74 -14.07
N ASP A 55 16.10 -4.92 -13.96
CA ASP A 55 17.46 -5.31 -13.59
C ASP A 55 17.71 -5.40 -12.08
N LEU A 56 16.76 -4.89 -11.24
CA LEU A 56 16.93 -4.90 -9.79
C LEU A 56 16.71 -6.28 -9.16
N CYS A 57 15.65 -6.95 -9.57
CA CYS A 57 15.27 -8.27 -9.09
C CYS A 57 14.30 -8.92 -10.08
N ASP A 58 14.07 -10.22 -9.90
CA ASP A 58 13.11 -10.98 -10.70
C ASP A 58 11.67 -10.73 -10.20
N TYR A 59 10.76 -10.29 -11.08
CA TYR A 59 9.35 -10.08 -10.80
C TYR A 59 8.52 -10.06 -12.07
N ASP A 60 7.26 -10.48 -11.94
CA ASP A 60 6.28 -10.38 -12.99
C ASP A 60 5.41 -9.13 -12.84
N ILE A 61 4.97 -8.57 -13.98
CA ILE A 61 4.24 -7.31 -14.00
C ILE A 61 2.88 -7.47 -14.69
N CYS A 62 1.82 -7.02 -14.02
CA CYS A 62 0.50 -6.84 -14.57
C CYS A 62 0.27 -5.34 -14.82
N ASN A 63 0.25 -4.93 -16.08
CA ASN A 63 -0.03 -3.54 -16.46
C ASN A 63 -1.54 -3.28 -16.41
N LEU A 64 -1.98 -2.53 -15.42
CA LEU A 64 -3.36 -2.13 -15.22
C LEU A 64 -3.59 -0.71 -15.73
N SER A 65 -4.14 -0.58 -16.93
CA SER A 65 -4.52 0.72 -17.51
C SER A 65 -5.94 1.13 -17.11
N ALA A 66 -6.29 2.42 -17.33
CA ALA A 66 -7.66 2.90 -17.13
C ALA A 66 -8.72 2.02 -17.85
N PRO A 67 -9.91 1.88 -17.28
CA PRO A 67 -10.38 2.49 -16.04
C PRO A 67 -9.76 1.83 -14.79
N TYR A 68 -9.37 2.66 -13.80
CA TYR A 68 -8.74 2.20 -12.55
C TYR A 68 -9.78 1.78 -11.50
N ASP A 69 -10.75 0.99 -11.94
CA ASP A 69 -11.82 0.48 -11.07
C ASP A 69 -11.24 -0.41 -9.96
N PRO A 70 -11.56 -0.18 -8.68
CA PRO A 70 -11.06 -0.98 -7.57
C PRO A 70 -11.29 -2.49 -7.73
N ARG A 71 -12.37 -2.91 -8.42
CA ARG A 71 -12.67 -4.32 -8.67
C ARG A 71 -11.62 -5.02 -9.53
N ARG A 72 -10.98 -4.28 -10.44
CA ARG A 72 -9.91 -4.81 -11.28
C ARG A 72 -8.62 -5.05 -10.48
N TYR A 73 -8.34 -4.19 -9.50
CA TYR A 73 -7.23 -4.44 -8.56
C TYR A 73 -7.49 -5.69 -7.72
N VAL A 74 -8.73 -5.86 -7.22
CA VAL A 74 -9.14 -7.07 -6.50
C VAL A 74 -8.91 -8.31 -7.35
N GLN A 75 -9.30 -8.27 -8.63
CA GLN A 75 -9.07 -9.36 -9.57
C GLN A 75 -7.57 -9.66 -9.72
N CYS A 76 -6.72 -8.66 -9.95
CA CYS A 76 -5.27 -8.84 -10.07
C CYS A 76 -4.65 -9.43 -8.78
N ILE A 77 -5.12 -9.00 -7.60
CA ILE A 77 -4.67 -9.57 -6.32
C ILE A 77 -5.01 -11.06 -6.25
N HIS A 78 -6.24 -11.45 -6.57
CA HIS A 78 -6.66 -12.85 -6.54
C HIS A 78 -5.94 -13.71 -7.59
N GLU A 79 -5.72 -13.19 -8.79
CA GLU A 79 -4.94 -13.87 -9.82
C GLU A 79 -3.50 -14.14 -9.36
N ALA A 80 -2.86 -13.15 -8.73
CA ALA A 80 -1.53 -13.31 -8.16
C ALA A 80 -1.50 -14.35 -7.00
N GLU A 81 -2.52 -14.35 -6.12
CA GLU A 81 -2.66 -15.35 -5.06
C GLU A 81 -2.80 -16.77 -5.62
N GLN A 82 -3.65 -16.95 -6.64
CA GLN A 82 -3.87 -18.24 -7.31
C GLN A 82 -2.63 -18.74 -8.06
N ALA A 83 -1.83 -17.82 -8.61
CA ALA A 83 -0.57 -18.12 -9.26
C ALA A 83 0.57 -18.44 -8.28
N GLY A 84 0.36 -18.28 -6.97
CA GLY A 84 1.32 -18.65 -5.94
C GLY A 84 2.42 -17.62 -5.69
N TYR A 85 2.18 -16.35 -5.99
CA TYR A 85 3.11 -15.28 -5.63
C TYR A 85 3.19 -15.11 -4.11
N ASN A 86 4.35 -14.71 -3.63
CA ASN A 86 4.60 -14.48 -2.21
C ASN A 86 4.41 -13.02 -1.80
N VAL A 87 4.77 -12.11 -2.71
CA VAL A 87 4.71 -10.66 -2.54
C VAL A 87 3.95 -10.04 -3.71
N ILE A 88 3.01 -9.16 -3.41
CA ILE A 88 2.31 -8.34 -4.39
C ILE A 88 2.67 -6.88 -4.12
N ILE A 89 3.20 -6.21 -5.14
CA ILE A 89 3.41 -4.76 -5.14
C ILE A 89 2.24 -4.12 -5.89
N ILE A 90 1.63 -3.09 -5.31
CA ILE A 90 0.59 -2.29 -5.97
C ILE A 90 1.15 -0.90 -6.20
N ASP A 91 1.45 -0.55 -7.44
CA ASP A 91 2.07 0.73 -7.82
C ASP A 91 1.21 1.45 -8.87
N SER A 92 0.26 2.31 -8.47
CA SER A 92 0.01 2.82 -7.11
C SER A 92 -1.47 2.65 -6.71
N LEU A 93 -1.74 2.71 -5.41
CA LEU A 93 -3.11 2.79 -4.89
C LEU A 93 -3.84 4.08 -5.27
N SER A 94 -3.10 5.13 -5.60
CA SER A 94 -3.68 6.46 -5.83
C SER A 94 -4.58 6.51 -7.07
N HIS A 95 -4.28 5.72 -8.10
CA HIS A 95 -5.13 5.66 -9.28
C HIS A 95 -6.47 4.98 -9.02
N ALA A 96 -6.53 3.98 -8.12
CA ALA A 96 -7.81 3.39 -7.69
C ALA A 96 -8.73 4.43 -7.01
N TRP A 97 -8.15 5.48 -6.42
CA TRP A 97 -8.89 6.56 -5.78
C TRP A 97 -9.29 7.66 -6.76
N ASN A 98 -8.31 8.33 -7.38
CA ASN A 98 -8.52 9.55 -8.15
C ASN A 98 -8.21 9.42 -9.65
N GLY A 99 -7.88 8.21 -10.14
CA GLY A 99 -7.69 7.96 -11.57
C GLY A 99 -9.02 7.83 -12.31
N GLU A 100 -8.95 7.83 -13.64
CA GLU A 100 -10.11 7.60 -14.51
C GLU A 100 -10.76 6.24 -14.20
N GLY A 101 -12.06 6.24 -13.88
CA GLY A 101 -12.79 5.04 -13.45
C GLY A 101 -12.47 4.60 -12.02
N GLY A 102 -11.68 5.36 -11.26
CA GLY A 102 -11.43 5.15 -9.84
C GLY A 102 -12.63 5.55 -8.96
N VAL A 103 -12.46 5.41 -7.65
CA VAL A 103 -13.54 5.61 -6.67
C VAL A 103 -14.21 6.99 -6.80
N LEU A 104 -13.42 8.07 -6.94
CA LEU A 104 -13.98 9.42 -7.08
C LEU A 104 -14.76 9.62 -8.38
N ASP A 105 -14.31 9.04 -9.49
CA ASP A 105 -14.99 9.09 -10.77
C ASP A 105 -16.31 8.28 -10.73
N ILE A 106 -16.28 7.07 -10.14
CA ILE A 106 -17.48 6.27 -9.89
C ILE A 106 -18.48 7.04 -9.02
N HIS A 107 -17.98 7.69 -7.96
CA HIS A 107 -18.79 8.50 -7.05
C HIS A 107 -19.49 9.65 -7.78
N GLY A 108 -18.75 10.41 -8.61
CA GLY A 108 -19.34 11.50 -9.40
C GLY A 108 -20.47 10.99 -10.32
N LYS A 109 -20.22 9.93 -11.08
CA LYS A 109 -21.21 9.32 -11.99
C LYS A 109 -22.45 8.84 -11.25
N ILE A 110 -22.31 8.24 -10.08
CA ILE A 110 -23.44 7.78 -9.25
C ILE A 110 -24.20 8.99 -8.66
N ALA A 111 -23.48 10.01 -8.18
CA ALA A 111 -24.11 11.22 -7.66
C ALA A 111 -25.01 11.88 -8.72
N ASP A 112 -24.51 12.04 -9.93
CA ASP A 112 -25.24 12.68 -11.02
C ASP A 112 -26.43 11.82 -11.51
N SER A 113 -26.20 10.54 -11.76
CA SER A 113 -27.19 9.67 -12.37
C SER A 113 -28.31 9.24 -11.42
N LYS A 114 -27.97 8.91 -10.16
CA LYS A 114 -28.91 8.33 -9.19
C LYS A 114 -29.42 9.32 -8.15
N TYR A 115 -28.57 10.26 -7.74
CA TYR A 115 -28.84 11.13 -6.61
C TYR A 115 -29.01 12.61 -6.97
N LYS A 116 -29.20 12.94 -8.25
CA LYS A 116 -29.42 14.31 -8.74
C LYS A 116 -28.35 15.31 -8.27
N GLY A 117 -27.09 14.89 -8.26
CA GLY A 117 -25.95 15.69 -7.80
C GLY A 117 -25.69 15.63 -6.29
N ASN A 118 -26.44 14.85 -5.50
CA ASN A 118 -26.19 14.72 -4.06
C ASN A 118 -25.02 13.75 -3.81
N GLY A 119 -23.80 14.31 -3.75
CA GLY A 119 -22.58 13.54 -3.49
C GLY A 119 -22.58 12.83 -2.12
N TYR A 120 -23.17 13.43 -1.07
CA TYR A 120 -23.21 12.78 0.23
C TYR A 120 -23.99 11.46 0.19
N ALA A 121 -25.14 11.45 -0.49
CA ALA A 121 -25.95 10.23 -0.65
C ALA A 121 -25.26 9.17 -1.53
N ALA A 122 -24.47 9.58 -2.52
CA ALA A 122 -23.78 8.69 -3.44
C ALA A 122 -22.73 7.81 -2.73
N TRP A 123 -22.12 8.28 -1.65
CA TRP A 123 -21.15 7.48 -0.88
C TRP A 123 -21.73 6.18 -0.33
N ARG A 124 -23.04 6.12 -0.11
CA ARG A 124 -23.71 4.88 0.32
C ARG A 124 -23.48 3.72 -0.67
N ASP A 125 -23.47 4.03 -1.97
CA ASP A 125 -23.29 3.02 -3.01
C ASP A 125 -21.81 2.79 -3.34
N VAL A 126 -20.95 3.77 -3.10
CA VAL A 126 -19.53 3.73 -3.49
C VAL A 126 -18.63 3.19 -2.40
N THR A 127 -18.92 3.49 -1.13
CA THR A 127 -18.13 2.99 0.01
C THR A 127 -17.92 1.47 -0.03
N PRO A 128 -18.90 0.62 -0.36
CA PRO A 128 -18.69 -0.82 -0.46
C PRO A 128 -17.62 -1.24 -1.47
N PHE A 129 -17.41 -0.51 -2.56
CA PHE A 129 -16.34 -0.82 -3.52
C PHE A 129 -14.96 -0.56 -2.92
N GLN A 130 -14.81 0.57 -2.23
CA GLN A 130 -13.58 0.92 -1.53
C GLN A 130 -13.29 -0.07 -0.40
N ASP A 131 -14.29 -0.40 0.40
CA ASP A 131 -14.14 -1.32 1.53
C ASP A 131 -13.76 -2.73 1.05
N HIS A 132 -14.36 -3.19 -0.05
CA HIS A 132 -14.02 -4.48 -0.66
C HIS A 132 -12.57 -4.51 -1.16
N PHE A 133 -12.11 -3.43 -1.79
CA PHE A 133 -10.73 -3.30 -2.25
C PHE A 133 -9.74 -3.32 -1.07
N ILE A 134 -10.00 -2.52 -0.04
CA ILE A 134 -9.15 -2.50 1.15
C ILE A 134 -9.16 -3.87 1.85
N HIS A 135 -10.32 -4.54 1.89
CA HIS A 135 -10.40 -5.88 2.45
C HIS A 135 -9.55 -6.89 1.64
N ALA A 136 -9.55 -6.82 0.31
CA ALA A 136 -8.70 -7.68 -0.52
C ALA A 136 -7.20 -7.48 -0.21
N ILE A 137 -6.77 -6.22 0.03
CA ILE A 137 -5.41 -5.92 0.46
C ILE A 137 -5.11 -6.51 1.83
N THR A 138 -5.98 -6.26 2.83
CA THR A 138 -5.72 -6.62 4.23
C THR A 138 -5.86 -8.10 4.49
N ALA A 139 -6.75 -8.80 3.78
CA ALA A 139 -7.00 -10.24 3.90
C ALA A 139 -6.11 -11.11 2.98
N SER A 140 -5.33 -10.52 2.08
CA SER A 140 -4.51 -11.26 1.11
C SER A 140 -3.61 -12.31 1.77
N ALA A 141 -3.49 -13.47 1.12
CA ALA A 141 -2.58 -14.54 1.50
C ALA A 141 -1.11 -14.21 1.18
N CYS A 142 -0.84 -13.15 0.40
CA CYS A 142 0.49 -12.65 0.06
C CYS A 142 0.92 -11.50 0.98
N HIS A 143 2.22 -11.18 1.01
CA HIS A 143 2.69 -9.89 1.50
C HIS A 143 2.26 -8.80 0.53
N ILE A 144 1.73 -7.68 1.04
CA ILE A 144 1.35 -6.53 0.20
C ILE A 144 2.25 -5.36 0.51
N ILE A 145 2.85 -4.79 -0.54
CA ILE A 145 3.54 -3.51 -0.52
C ILE A 145 2.80 -2.58 -1.47
N ALA A 146 2.27 -1.48 -0.96
CA ALA A 146 1.51 -0.53 -1.74
C ALA A 146 2.23 0.81 -1.81
N THR A 147 2.37 1.40 -2.99
CA THR A 147 2.82 2.78 -3.10
C THR A 147 1.62 3.72 -3.15
N ILE A 148 1.78 4.89 -2.55
CA ILE A 148 0.76 5.94 -2.53
C ILE A 148 1.44 7.26 -2.92
N ARG A 149 0.90 7.91 -3.95
CA ARG A 149 1.34 9.26 -4.32
C ARG A 149 0.94 10.25 -3.25
N SER A 150 1.79 11.22 -2.99
CA SER A 150 1.49 12.30 -2.05
C SER A 150 1.46 13.64 -2.77
N LYS A 151 0.61 14.53 -2.28
CA LYS A 151 0.51 15.93 -2.70
C LYS A 151 0.87 16.85 -1.54
N ALA A 152 1.29 18.07 -1.86
CA ALA A 152 1.46 19.08 -0.83
C ALA A 152 0.10 19.36 -0.15
N ASP A 153 0.11 19.37 1.16
CA ASP A 153 -1.03 19.70 1.98
C ASP A 153 -0.96 21.17 2.39
N TYR A 154 -2.08 21.87 2.27
CA TYR A 154 -2.19 23.30 2.51
C TYR A 154 -3.35 23.59 3.45
N ILE A 155 -3.14 24.47 4.41
CA ILE A 155 -4.22 25.07 5.20
C ILE A 155 -4.35 26.55 4.84
N ILE A 156 -5.55 27.07 5.00
CA ILE A 156 -5.82 28.50 4.99
C ILE A 156 -5.80 28.93 6.46
N ASN A 157 -4.81 29.76 6.84
CA ASN A 157 -4.73 30.30 8.19
C ASN A 157 -5.80 31.36 8.44
N ASP A 158 -5.93 31.82 9.70
CA ASP A 158 -6.92 32.82 10.12
C ASP A 158 -6.80 34.14 9.35
N ASN A 159 -5.64 34.44 8.79
CA ASN A 159 -5.37 35.61 7.94
C ASN A 159 -5.71 35.37 6.46
N ARG A 160 -6.39 34.25 6.11
CA ARG A 160 -6.72 33.81 4.75
C ARG A 160 -5.50 33.60 3.84
N GLN A 161 -4.34 33.34 4.41
CA GLN A 161 -3.13 32.97 3.66
C GLN A 161 -3.03 31.46 3.52
N VAL A 162 -2.66 31.00 2.33
CA VAL A 162 -2.40 29.58 2.05
C VAL A 162 -1.03 29.21 2.59
N GLN A 163 -0.98 28.32 3.56
CA GLN A 163 0.26 27.81 4.14
C GLN A 163 0.40 26.33 3.88
N LYS A 164 1.56 25.90 3.33
CA LYS A 164 1.90 24.48 3.21
C LYS A 164 2.18 23.93 4.60
N VAL A 165 1.41 22.92 5.03
CA VAL A 165 1.54 22.30 6.36
C VAL A 165 2.17 20.92 6.30
N GLY A 166 2.23 20.28 5.12
CA GLY A 166 2.78 18.95 5.03
C GLY A 166 2.63 18.32 3.65
N ILE A 167 2.58 17.02 3.67
CA ILE A 167 2.35 16.16 2.50
C ILE A 167 1.22 15.20 2.91
N ALA A 168 0.15 15.14 2.11
CA ALA A 168 -0.96 14.21 2.32
C ALA A 168 -0.97 13.11 1.24
N PRO A 169 -1.25 11.85 1.59
CA PRO A 169 -1.40 10.78 0.62
C PRO A 169 -2.62 11.04 -0.28
N ILE A 170 -2.51 10.70 -1.57
CA ILE A 170 -3.64 10.76 -2.51
C ILE A 170 -4.40 9.44 -2.41
N GLN A 171 -5.27 9.35 -1.43
CA GLN A 171 -6.16 8.22 -1.17
C GLN A 171 -7.29 8.68 -0.24
N ARG A 172 -8.26 7.81 0.06
CA ARG A 172 -9.26 8.07 1.09
C ARG A 172 -8.56 8.30 2.44
N ASP A 173 -9.01 9.31 3.17
CA ASP A 173 -8.46 9.61 4.50
C ASP A 173 -8.52 8.38 5.40
N GLY A 174 -7.43 8.11 6.10
CA GLY A 174 -7.32 6.99 7.01
C GLY A 174 -6.91 5.66 6.38
N VAL A 175 -6.64 5.61 5.06
CA VAL A 175 -6.16 4.37 4.41
C VAL A 175 -4.87 3.84 5.03
N GLU A 176 -4.02 4.72 5.55
CA GLU A 176 -2.78 4.38 6.25
C GLU A 176 -3.01 3.54 7.52
N PHE A 177 -4.22 3.62 8.12
CA PHE A 177 -4.56 2.80 9.30
C PHE A 177 -4.69 1.31 8.97
N GLU A 178 -4.93 0.99 7.71
CA GLU A 178 -5.06 -0.40 7.25
C GLU A 178 -3.71 -1.10 7.08
N PHE A 179 -2.61 -0.33 7.01
CA PHE A 179 -1.25 -0.86 6.91
C PHE A 179 -0.61 -1.02 8.29
N GLY A 180 0.17 -2.09 8.46
CA GLY A 180 0.94 -2.33 9.69
C GLY A 180 2.18 -1.45 9.81
N THR A 181 2.75 -1.06 8.66
CA THR A 181 3.94 -0.21 8.56
C THR A 181 3.74 0.78 7.42
N VAL A 182 4.10 2.04 7.64
CA VAL A 182 4.04 3.12 6.64
C VAL A 182 5.37 3.86 6.61
N PHE A 183 5.95 3.98 5.43
CA PHE A 183 7.17 4.74 5.15
C PHE A 183 6.84 5.96 4.30
N ASP A 184 7.24 7.13 4.75
CA ASP A 184 7.17 8.37 3.99
C ASP A 184 8.53 8.64 3.37
N VAL A 185 8.60 8.60 2.03
CA VAL A 185 9.87 8.79 1.29
C VAL A 185 9.94 10.22 0.77
N ASN A 186 11.01 10.92 1.14
CA ASN A 186 11.26 12.30 0.76
C ASN A 186 12.00 12.40 -0.60
N ASP A 187 12.25 13.65 -1.04
CA ASP A 187 12.96 14.00 -2.26
C ASP A 187 14.46 13.59 -2.29
N LYS A 188 15.03 13.27 -1.12
CA LYS A 188 16.40 12.74 -0.98
C LYS A 188 16.43 11.21 -0.96
N HIS A 189 15.32 10.57 -1.28
CA HIS A 189 15.16 9.10 -1.26
C HIS A 189 15.40 8.48 0.13
N LEU A 190 15.12 9.24 1.19
CA LEU A 190 15.17 8.76 2.57
C LEU A 190 13.76 8.49 3.05
N ALA A 191 13.56 7.34 3.68
CA ALA A 191 12.32 6.96 4.32
C ALA A 191 12.30 7.43 5.78
N ILE A 192 11.15 7.90 6.24
CA ILE A 192 10.81 8.14 7.63
C ILE A 192 9.61 7.25 7.95
N VAL A 193 9.60 6.66 9.12
CA VAL A 193 8.47 5.81 9.54
C VAL A 193 7.40 6.68 10.16
N SER A 194 6.20 6.70 9.55
CA SER A 194 5.03 7.36 10.14
C SER A 194 4.15 6.39 10.92
N LYS A 195 4.27 5.08 10.65
CA LYS A 195 3.60 4.02 11.40
C LYS A 195 4.46 2.75 11.40
N ASP A 196 4.67 2.15 12.56
CA ASP A 196 5.40 0.89 12.69
C ASP A 196 4.85 0.01 13.82
N ARG A 197 4.08 -1.00 13.47
CA ARG A 197 3.65 -2.04 14.42
C ARG A 197 4.74 -3.04 14.72
N THR A 198 5.82 -3.07 13.93
CA THR A 198 6.92 -4.04 14.11
C THR A 198 7.93 -3.60 15.16
N ARG A 199 8.05 -2.29 15.39
CA ARG A 199 9.08 -1.66 16.26
C ARG A 199 10.50 -1.96 15.81
N LEU A 200 10.69 -2.17 14.51
CA LEU A 200 12.01 -2.52 13.93
C LEU A 200 12.80 -1.30 13.47
N PHE A 201 12.12 -0.19 13.21
CA PHE A 201 12.72 0.94 12.51
C PHE A 201 12.95 2.11 13.45
N PRO A 202 14.04 2.89 13.21
CA PRO A 202 14.35 4.08 14.00
C PRO A 202 13.41 5.25 13.62
N ASP A 203 13.27 6.21 14.51
CA ASP A 203 12.57 7.47 14.26
C ASP A 203 13.37 8.45 13.37
N THR A 204 14.56 8.06 12.92
CA THR A 204 15.43 8.85 12.05
C THR A 204 15.33 8.41 10.59
N PRO A 205 15.55 9.32 9.63
CA PRO A 205 15.53 8.97 8.21
C PRO A 205 16.57 7.91 7.86
N PHE A 206 16.18 6.95 6.99
CA PHE A 206 17.04 5.86 6.53
C PHE A 206 16.86 5.59 5.03
N LYS A 207 17.81 4.92 4.40
CA LYS A 207 17.70 4.43 3.03
C LYS A 207 16.98 3.09 3.02
N ILE A 208 16.07 2.92 2.07
CA ILE A 208 15.45 1.61 1.81
C ILE A 208 16.47 0.74 1.09
N THR A 209 16.71 -0.46 1.64
CA THR A 209 17.60 -1.49 1.10
C THR A 209 16.92 -2.85 1.18
N PRO A 210 17.42 -3.90 0.50
CA PRO A 210 16.89 -5.26 0.66
C PRO A 210 16.92 -5.77 2.10
N ASP A 211 17.85 -5.29 2.93
CA ASP A 211 17.94 -5.68 4.36
C ASP A 211 16.68 -5.31 5.14
N ILE A 212 15.96 -4.24 4.72
CA ILE A 212 14.67 -3.88 5.31
C ILE A 212 13.65 -5.00 5.12
N GLY A 213 13.56 -5.55 3.91
CA GLY A 213 12.71 -6.70 3.61
C GLY A 213 13.11 -7.94 4.39
N ALA A 214 14.42 -8.21 4.48
CA ALA A 214 14.94 -9.34 5.25
C ALA A 214 14.62 -9.22 6.76
N LYS A 215 14.76 -8.03 7.35
CA LYS A 215 14.34 -7.76 8.75
C LYS A 215 12.85 -7.99 8.96
N LEU A 216 12.01 -7.51 8.05
CA LEU A 216 10.55 -7.72 8.10
C LEU A 216 10.22 -9.20 8.01
N ARG A 217 10.85 -9.95 7.11
CA ARG A 217 10.68 -11.41 6.99
C ARG A 217 11.06 -12.14 8.29
N LEU A 218 12.19 -11.80 8.87
CA LEU A 218 12.61 -12.40 10.14
C LEU A 218 11.61 -12.09 11.26
N TRP A 219 11.12 -10.87 11.34
CA TRP A 219 10.15 -10.46 12.35
C TRP A 219 8.82 -11.20 12.20
N LEU A 220 8.35 -11.41 10.95
CA LEU A 220 7.11 -12.15 10.66
C LEU A 220 7.22 -13.64 11.02
N ASN A 221 8.43 -14.21 10.92
CA ASN A 221 8.69 -15.65 11.15
C ASN A 221 9.16 -15.97 12.58
N ASN A 222 9.45 -14.97 13.43
CA ASN A 222 10.19 -15.15 14.69
C ASN A 222 9.42 -15.80 15.86
N ASP A 223 8.14 -16.15 15.70
CA ASP A 223 7.43 -16.93 16.74
C ASP A 223 7.73 -18.45 16.69
N SER A 224 8.46 -18.91 15.65
CA SER A 224 8.78 -20.34 15.51
C SER A 224 9.94 -20.83 16.38
N ASN A 225 10.74 -19.93 16.95
CA ASN A 225 12.00 -20.29 17.65
C ASN A 225 12.01 -20.09 19.18
N ASN A 226 11.00 -19.43 19.76
CA ASN A 226 10.98 -19.20 21.23
C ASN A 226 10.39 -20.35 22.07
N ASN A 227 9.96 -21.46 21.47
CA ASN A 227 9.44 -22.62 22.19
C ASN A 227 10.46 -23.76 22.37
N LYS A 228 11.76 -23.54 22.09
CA LYS A 228 12.82 -24.55 22.29
C LYS A 228 13.88 -24.16 23.33
N GLY A 229 13.55 -23.32 24.27
CA GLY A 229 14.52 -22.88 25.29
C GLY A 229 13.92 -22.73 26.67
N GLY A 230 13.27 -23.75 27.18
CA GLY A 230 12.65 -23.73 28.50
C GLY A 230 12.46 -25.11 29.11
N GLU A 231 13.49 -25.95 29.07
CA GLU A 231 13.62 -27.14 29.94
C GLU A 231 15.10 -27.39 30.12
N ALA A 232 15.65 -26.91 31.20
CA ALA A 232 16.82 -27.45 31.90
C ALA A 232 16.82 -26.89 33.32
#